data_149ad6454cbcb7b8ae0c3b2a507ab620
#
_entry.id   149ad6454cbcb7b8ae0c3b2a507ab620
#
_cell.length_a   1.000
_cell.length_b   1.000
_cell.length_c   1.000
_cell.angle_alpha   90.00
_cell.angle_beta   90.00
_cell.angle_gamma   90.00
#
_symmetry.space_group_name_H-M   'P 1'
#
loop_
_entity.id
_entity.type
_entity.pdbx_description
1 polymer ?
#
loop_
_entity_poly.entity_id
_entity_poly.type
_entity_poly.pdbx_seq_one_letter_code
_entity_poly.pdbx_strand_id
1 'polypeptide(L)'
;ASGVGTMKDKSGNDSVLNINDSIDLRNPLKIKVWSTEALAGISPNQTKEYTIKVNVHQHDPDSLRWEYIEGAGDNNIIGLQRSIILGSNVLTYTETTSGLKVYKNTVSGLNNWSPNSIVGIENSIKTLPTSIIEFKDMLYATFKDNNNTVYAYTSEDGINWSALTSLTNIELFLAPIKENFDSEKNTRISYIKKVNDNKYIFTTSTDGVNEEYALYDNNKKYLDGETRKKFPSKITSYTNYENRNGTQGVLLIGEAEKSTTLSNDGTDIAIAVAWMYSEESQEVNKLNENREPVLDDNDTPIKENIIVSGWGDLPAGSTYRYCPELKNPIIIHYNSQFYLFGDGFEAFYTSPSGRDWEKANKKFSFPHQNWSKENTGYDPIKFPEFRGRKNFSMVVDTEKDAQNRANNYLVFIFGKDDNVSFDEEVEKEDSSRATTTVKRPYSHNSEVWRGRLNQLWFDKDPEHAGK
;
A
#
# COMPACT_ATOMS: atom_id res chain seq x y z
N ALA A 1 -29.31 -31.71 5.15
CA ALA A 1 -29.84 -32.66 4.18
C ALA A 1 -28.66 -33.34 3.47
N SER A 2 -28.58 -34.66 3.53
CA SER A 2 -27.64 -35.48 2.79
C SER A 2 -28.21 -35.78 1.40
N GLY A 3 -27.38 -35.76 0.37
CA GLY A 3 -27.77 -36.06 -0.99
C GLY A 3 -26.62 -36.77 -1.72
N VAL A 4 -26.92 -37.36 -2.87
CA VAL A 4 -25.93 -38.02 -3.73
C VAL A 4 -25.86 -37.25 -5.06
N GLY A 5 -24.64 -36.95 -5.50
CA GLY A 5 -24.39 -36.40 -6.83
C GLY A 5 -24.14 -37.50 -7.83
N THR A 6 -24.75 -37.43 -9.01
CA THR A 6 -24.53 -38.36 -10.11
C THR A 6 -24.14 -37.62 -11.38
N MET A 7 -23.39 -38.27 -12.23
CA MET A 7 -23.13 -37.80 -13.60
C MET A 7 -23.48 -38.93 -14.59
N LYS A 8 -23.64 -38.56 -15.85
CA LYS A 8 -23.86 -39.55 -16.91
C LYS A 8 -22.57 -40.29 -17.23
N ASP A 9 -22.59 -41.60 -17.17
CA ASP A 9 -21.50 -42.45 -17.66
C ASP A 9 -21.45 -42.50 -19.21
N LYS A 10 -20.49 -43.23 -19.73
CA LYS A 10 -20.35 -43.38 -21.21
C LYS A 10 -21.53 -44.06 -21.88
N SER A 11 -22.36 -44.76 -21.13
CA SER A 11 -23.57 -45.44 -21.61
C SER A 11 -24.83 -44.63 -21.40
N GLY A 12 -24.71 -43.40 -20.82
CA GLY A 12 -25.82 -42.52 -20.57
C GLY A 12 -26.59 -42.79 -19.26
N ASN A 13 -26.08 -43.68 -18.41
CA ASN A 13 -26.70 -43.99 -17.12
C ASN A 13 -26.19 -43.06 -16.02
N ASP A 14 -27.01 -42.80 -15.01
CA ASP A 14 -26.60 -42.01 -13.84
C ASP A 14 -25.61 -42.85 -13.00
N SER A 15 -24.39 -42.36 -12.86
CA SER A 15 -23.31 -42.93 -12.07
C SER A 15 -22.99 -42.03 -10.89
N VAL A 16 -22.85 -42.62 -9.69
CA VAL A 16 -22.53 -41.84 -8.47
C VAL A 16 -21.11 -41.30 -8.53
N LEU A 17 -20.99 -40.00 -8.23
CA LEU A 17 -19.70 -39.37 -8.12
C LEU A 17 -18.95 -39.84 -6.87
N ASN A 18 -17.72 -40.29 -7.07
CA ASN A 18 -16.82 -40.65 -5.98
C ASN A 18 -15.74 -39.57 -5.84
N ILE A 19 -15.32 -39.33 -4.60
CA ILE A 19 -14.28 -38.34 -4.30
C ILE A 19 -12.93 -38.64 -5.00
N ASN A 20 -12.70 -39.87 -5.40
CA ASN A 20 -11.48 -40.32 -6.07
C ASN A 20 -11.60 -40.36 -7.60
N ASP A 21 -12.75 -39.98 -8.15
CA ASP A 21 -12.95 -40.01 -9.60
C ASP A 21 -12.19 -38.88 -10.28
N SER A 22 -11.46 -39.22 -11.34
CA SER A 22 -10.88 -38.21 -12.24
C SER A 22 -11.94 -37.79 -13.25
N ILE A 23 -12.32 -36.51 -13.19
CA ILE A 23 -13.38 -35.96 -14.03
C ILE A 23 -12.76 -35.04 -15.10
N ASP A 24 -13.16 -35.22 -16.36
CA ASP A 24 -12.77 -34.34 -17.45
C ASP A 24 -13.65 -33.08 -17.45
N LEU A 25 -13.06 -31.93 -17.09
CA LEU A 25 -13.73 -30.65 -17.01
C LEU A 25 -13.46 -29.72 -18.21
N ARG A 26 -12.87 -30.23 -19.30
CA ARG A 26 -12.66 -29.46 -20.54
C ARG A 26 -13.98 -29.04 -21.18
N ASN A 27 -15.04 -29.77 -20.94
CA ASN A 27 -16.42 -29.43 -21.34
C ASN A 27 -17.28 -29.23 -20.09
N PRO A 28 -18.36 -28.43 -20.18
CA PRO A 28 -19.28 -28.28 -19.06
C PRO A 28 -19.83 -29.61 -18.57
N LEU A 29 -19.66 -29.88 -17.31
CA LEU A 29 -20.14 -31.11 -16.66
C LEU A 29 -21.51 -30.89 -16.05
N LYS A 30 -22.47 -31.74 -16.38
CA LYS A 30 -23.78 -31.79 -15.74
C LYS A 30 -23.77 -32.77 -14.58
N ILE A 31 -24.12 -32.29 -13.40
CA ILE A 31 -24.26 -33.09 -12.19
C ILE A 31 -25.71 -33.02 -11.74
N LYS A 32 -26.32 -34.17 -11.54
CA LYS A 32 -27.64 -34.28 -10.94
C LYS A 32 -27.54 -34.67 -9.49
N VAL A 33 -28.09 -33.83 -8.62
CA VAL A 33 -28.10 -34.09 -7.17
C VAL A 33 -29.46 -34.59 -6.77
N TRP A 34 -29.46 -35.70 -6.04
CA TRP A 34 -30.63 -36.38 -5.54
C TRP A 34 -30.79 -36.17 -4.04
N SER A 35 -31.95 -35.79 -3.57
CA SER A 35 -32.25 -35.78 -2.15
C SER A 35 -32.34 -37.21 -1.60
N THR A 36 -32.19 -37.36 -0.30
CA THR A 36 -32.37 -38.65 0.37
C THR A 36 -33.76 -39.23 0.12
N GLU A 37 -34.78 -38.39 0.03
CA GLU A 37 -36.15 -38.81 -0.25
C GLU A 37 -36.35 -39.26 -1.71
N ALA A 38 -35.65 -38.64 -2.64
CA ALA A 38 -35.64 -39.06 -4.03
C ALA A 38 -34.97 -40.43 -4.20
N LEU A 39 -33.86 -40.65 -3.50
CA LEU A 39 -33.17 -41.95 -3.49
C LEU A 39 -33.99 -43.06 -2.84
N ALA A 40 -34.76 -42.72 -1.82
CA ALA A 40 -35.67 -43.68 -1.14
C ALA A 40 -36.97 -43.94 -1.94
N GLY A 41 -37.19 -43.31 -3.08
CA GLY A 41 -38.40 -43.45 -3.89
C GLY A 41 -39.64 -42.73 -3.31
N ILE A 42 -39.46 -41.98 -2.22
CA ILE A 42 -40.55 -41.27 -1.54
C ILE A 42 -41.00 -40.05 -2.35
N SER A 43 -40.03 -39.35 -2.86
CA SER A 43 -40.24 -38.10 -3.69
C SER A 43 -39.28 -38.09 -4.88
N PRO A 44 -39.54 -38.90 -5.92
CA PRO A 44 -38.58 -39.13 -7.01
C PRO A 44 -38.23 -37.86 -7.81
N ASN A 45 -39.02 -36.81 -7.70
CA ASN A 45 -38.80 -35.52 -8.40
C ASN A 45 -37.94 -34.53 -7.59
N GLN A 46 -37.52 -34.86 -6.39
CA GLN A 46 -36.62 -34.02 -5.59
C GLN A 46 -35.16 -34.16 -6.04
N THR A 47 -34.91 -33.73 -7.28
CA THR A 47 -33.58 -33.69 -7.88
C THR A 47 -33.31 -32.32 -8.42
N LYS A 48 -32.01 -31.94 -8.44
CA LYS A 48 -31.57 -30.68 -9.02
C LYS A 48 -30.34 -30.89 -9.91
N GLU A 49 -30.40 -30.35 -11.12
CA GLU A 49 -29.28 -30.42 -12.04
C GLU A 49 -28.42 -29.16 -11.92
N TYR A 50 -27.11 -29.34 -11.86
CA TYR A 50 -26.13 -28.30 -11.87
C TYR A 50 -25.20 -28.46 -13.06
N THR A 51 -24.84 -27.35 -13.72
CA THR A 51 -23.80 -27.36 -14.73
C THR A 51 -22.54 -26.73 -14.17
N ILE A 52 -21.47 -27.51 -14.11
CA ILE A 52 -20.14 -27.03 -13.71
C ILE A 52 -19.40 -26.66 -15.00
N LYS A 53 -18.99 -25.42 -15.10
CA LYS A 53 -18.11 -24.92 -16.16
C LYS A 53 -16.81 -24.46 -15.52
N VAL A 54 -15.71 -25.04 -15.94
CA VAL A 54 -14.38 -24.60 -15.51
C VAL A 54 -13.81 -23.66 -16.58
N ASN A 55 -13.55 -22.46 -16.19
CA ASN A 55 -12.81 -21.51 -17.02
C ASN A 55 -11.34 -21.62 -16.62
N VAL A 56 -10.51 -22.06 -17.56
CA VAL A 56 -9.06 -22.10 -17.36
C VAL A 56 -8.48 -20.75 -17.75
N HIS A 57 -7.98 -20.03 -16.76
CA HIS A 57 -7.24 -18.81 -17.03
C HIS A 57 -5.85 -19.16 -17.57
N GLN A 58 -5.49 -18.57 -18.70
CA GLN A 58 -4.15 -18.73 -19.32
C GLN A 58 -3.13 -17.72 -18.76
N HIS A 59 -3.45 -17.07 -17.65
CA HIS A 59 -2.57 -16.09 -17.02
C HIS A 59 -1.73 -16.74 -15.93
N ASP A 60 -0.51 -16.26 -15.76
CA ASP A 60 0.34 -16.67 -14.65
C ASP A 60 -0.33 -16.20 -13.33
N PRO A 61 -0.75 -17.13 -12.46
CA PRO A 61 -1.40 -16.74 -11.21
C PRO A 61 -0.40 -16.03 -10.30
N ASP A 62 -0.94 -15.18 -9.43
CA ASP A 62 -0.15 -14.43 -8.44
C ASP A 62 0.93 -13.53 -9.06
N SER A 63 0.67 -12.98 -10.25
CA SER A 63 1.54 -12.01 -10.90
C SER A 63 0.90 -10.63 -10.93
N LEU A 64 1.71 -9.58 -10.83
CA LEU A 64 1.25 -8.21 -11.07
C LEU A 64 1.16 -7.96 -12.58
N ARG A 65 -0.02 -7.56 -13.03
CA ARG A 65 -0.26 -7.10 -14.41
C ARG A 65 -0.29 -5.58 -14.40
N TRP A 66 0.49 -5.00 -15.27
CA TRP A 66 0.59 -3.56 -15.41
C TRP A 66 -0.02 -3.08 -16.71
N GLU A 67 -0.73 -1.99 -16.65
CA GLU A 67 -1.30 -1.26 -17.78
C GLU A 67 -0.66 0.12 -17.82
N TYR A 68 -0.13 0.48 -18.96
CA TYR A 68 0.35 1.83 -19.22
C TYR A 68 -0.83 2.77 -19.48
N ILE A 69 -0.86 3.91 -18.81
CA ILE A 69 -1.89 4.93 -19.02
C ILE A 69 -1.38 5.93 -20.05
N GLU A 70 -1.87 5.81 -21.27
CA GLU A 70 -1.46 6.64 -22.39
C GLU A 70 -1.87 8.10 -22.17
N GLY A 71 -0.97 9.04 -22.49
CA GLY A 71 -1.23 10.48 -22.38
C GLY A 71 -1.24 11.02 -20.95
N ALA A 72 -0.86 10.21 -19.96
CA ALA A 72 -0.82 10.65 -18.58
C ALA A 72 0.42 11.50 -18.24
N GLY A 73 1.50 11.37 -19.00
CA GLY A 73 2.77 12.00 -18.68
C GLY A 73 2.85 13.47 -19.11
N ASP A 74 3.44 14.29 -18.25
CA ASP A 74 4.01 15.58 -18.58
C ASP A 74 5.52 15.49 -18.31
N ASN A 75 6.35 15.66 -19.33
CA ASN A 75 7.82 15.52 -19.29
C ASN A 75 8.52 16.42 -18.25
N ASN A 76 7.78 17.28 -17.57
CA ASN A 76 8.29 18.19 -16.55
C ASN A 76 8.14 17.63 -15.11
N ILE A 77 7.49 16.50 -14.92
CA ILE A 77 7.21 15.94 -13.59
C ILE A 77 8.31 14.93 -13.20
N ILE A 78 9.49 15.45 -12.96
CA ILE A 78 10.68 14.63 -12.64
C ILE A 78 11.20 14.83 -11.21
N GLY A 79 10.66 15.83 -10.51
CA GLY A 79 11.04 16.13 -9.12
C GLY A 79 10.56 15.08 -8.12
N LEU A 80 11.08 15.16 -6.89
CA LEU A 80 10.60 14.35 -5.78
C LEU A 80 9.09 14.55 -5.58
N GLN A 81 8.39 13.48 -5.27
CA GLN A 81 6.93 13.47 -5.23
C GLN A 81 6.37 12.84 -3.95
N ARG A 82 5.16 13.28 -3.62
CA ARG A 82 4.29 12.65 -2.62
C ARG A 82 2.88 12.61 -3.18
N SER A 83 2.27 11.43 -3.19
CA SER A 83 0.89 11.27 -3.62
C SER A 83 0.00 10.83 -2.48
N ILE A 84 -1.23 11.32 -2.50
CA ILE A 84 -2.27 10.95 -1.56
C ILE A 84 -3.61 10.94 -2.27
N ILE A 85 -4.51 10.09 -1.80
CA ILE A 85 -5.90 10.04 -2.27
C ILE A 85 -6.75 10.90 -1.34
N LEU A 86 -7.60 11.73 -1.93
CA LEU A 86 -8.63 12.51 -1.23
C LEU A 86 -9.96 12.34 -1.95
N GLY A 87 -10.88 11.59 -1.34
CA GLY A 87 -12.07 11.14 -2.01
C GLY A 87 -11.74 10.33 -3.28
N SER A 88 -12.27 10.72 -4.43
CA SER A 88 -11.95 10.10 -5.72
C SER A 88 -10.75 10.72 -6.45
N ASN A 89 -10.01 11.65 -5.81
CA ASN A 89 -8.90 12.33 -6.44
C ASN A 89 -7.55 11.79 -5.96
N VAL A 90 -6.63 11.66 -6.90
CA VAL A 90 -5.19 11.51 -6.62
C VAL A 90 -4.54 12.88 -6.70
N LEU A 91 -3.86 13.24 -5.65
CA LEU A 91 -3.10 14.48 -5.53
C LEU A 91 -1.62 14.13 -5.47
N THR A 92 -0.84 14.62 -6.41
CA THR A 92 0.61 14.38 -6.47
C THR A 92 1.34 15.70 -6.32
N TYR A 93 1.94 15.89 -5.15
CA TYR A 93 2.78 17.05 -4.85
C TYR A 93 4.18 16.81 -5.39
N THR A 94 4.77 17.84 -6.00
CA THR A 94 6.13 17.77 -6.52
C THR A 94 6.85 19.10 -6.38
N GLU A 95 8.15 19.02 -6.17
CA GLU A 95 9.04 20.15 -6.19
C GLU A 95 9.40 20.49 -7.64
N THR A 96 9.27 21.74 -8.01
CA THR A 96 9.64 22.25 -9.32
C THR A 96 10.60 23.42 -9.18
N THR A 97 11.23 23.85 -10.27
CA THR A 97 12.07 25.04 -10.29
C THR A 97 11.30 26.32 -9.92
N SER A 98 9.99 26.33 -10.14
CA SER A 98 9.10 27.45 -9.81
C SER A 98 8.47 27.35 -8.42
N GLY A 99 8.80 26.32 -7.62
CA GLY A 99 8.25 26.07 -6.30
C GLY A 99 7.41 24.79 -6.26
N LEU A 100 6.65 24.65 -5.19
CA LEU A 100 5.82 23.47 -4.96
C LEU A 100 4.55 23.51 -5.83
N LYS A 101 4.26 22.41 -6.50
CA LYS A 101 3.07 22.22 -7.32
C LYS A 101 2.32 20.98 -6.87
N VAL A 102 1.02 20.95 -7.15
CA VAL A 102 0.19 19.75 -7.02
C VAL A 102 -0.47 19.41 -8.36
N TYR A 103 -0.31 18.18 -8.76
CA TYR A 103 -1.00 17.60 -9.91
C TYR A 103 -2.20 16.82 -9.40
N LYS A 104 -3.37 17.10 -9.98
CA LYS A 104 -4.63 16.50 -9.56
C LYS A 104 -5.25 15.73 -10.71
N ASN A 105 -5.73 14.53 -10.41
CA ASN A 105 -6.54 13.72 -11.32
C ASN A 105 -7.52 12.87 -10.52
N THR A 106 -8.45 12.23 -11.19
CA THR A 106 -9.31 11.20 -10.58
C THR A 106 -8.58 9.85 -10.60
N VAL A 107 -8.83 9.01 -9.61
CA VAL A 107 -8.25 7.67 -9.54
C VAL A 107 -8.64 6.83 -10.75
N SER A 108 -9.85 7.01 -11.27
CA SER A 108 -10.35 6.32 -12.47
C SER A 108 -9.83 6.92 -13.79
N GLY A 109 -9.46 8.20 -13.81
CA GLY A 109 -9.04 8.91 -15.01
C GLY A 109 -7.57 8.72 -15.36
N LEU A 110 -6.68 9.03 -14.45
CA LEU A 110 -5.22 8.91 -14.49
C LEU A 110 -4.50 9.51 -15.72
N ASN A 111 -5.21 10.08 -16.65
CA ASN A 111 -4.69 10.78 -17.83
C ASN A 111 -4.91 12.29 -17.69
N ASN A 112 -4.21 13.09 -18.49
CA ASN A 112 -4.37 14.56 -18.54
C ASN A 112 -4.17 15.25 -17.19
N TRP A 113 -3.04 15.03 -16.55
CA TRP A 113 -2.67 15.67 -15.30
C TRP A 113 -2.41 17.16 -15.48
N SER A 114 -3.05 17.97 -14.65
CA SER A 114 -2.92 19.43 -14.69
C SER A 114 -2.21 19.96 -13.45
N PRO A 115 -1.16 20.78 -13.59
CA PRO A 115 -0.48 21.39 -12.48
C PRO A 115 -1.29 22.53 -11.88
N ASN A 116 -1.37 22.55 -10.56
CA ASN A 116 -1.96 23.63 -9.79
C ASN A 116 -0.92 24.26 -8.87
N SER A 117 -0.98 25.56 -8.69
CA SER A 117 -0.21 26.24 -7.66
C SER A 117 -0.86 26.04 -6.31
N ILE A 118 -0.07 25.72 -5.31
CA ILE A 118 -0.54 25.63 -3.94
C ILE A 118 -0.75 27.04 -3.40
N VAL A 119 -1.88 27.25 -2.74
CA VAL A 119 -2.30 28.55 -2.19
C VAL A 119 -2.50 28.42 -0.67
N GLY A 120 -2.19 29.49 0.06
CA GLY A 120 -2.47 29.59 1.49
C GLY A 120 -1.34 29.08 2.42
N ILE A 121 -0.26 28.57 1.87
CA ILE A 121 0.96 28.25 2.64
C ILE A 121 1.94 29.41 2.64
N GLU A 122 2.84 29.44 3.64
CA GLU A 122 3.92 30.44 3.72
C GLU A 122 4.82 30.42 2.49
N ASN A 123 5.17 31.60 1.99
CA ASN A 123 6.03 31.74 0.80
C ASN A 123 7.46 31.18 0.99
N SER A 124 7.90 31.03 2.23
CA SER A 124 9.18 30.42 2.61
C SER A 124 9.21 28.90 2.42
N ILE A 125 8.05 28.26 2.28
CA ILE A 125 7.92 26.80 2.07
C ILE A 125 8.14 26.50 0.59
N LYS A 126 9.20 25.75 0.28
CA LYS A 126 9.58 25.38 -1.09
C LYS A 126 9.69 23.87 -1.30
N THR A 127 9.66 23.10 -0.23
CA THR A 127 9.83 21.66 -0.22
C THR A 127 8.52 20.94 0.02
N LEU A 128 8.50 19.65 -0.35
CA LEU A 128 7.37 18.76 -0.08
C LEU A 128 7.01 18.74 1.41
N PRO A 129 5.76 18.42 1.75
CA PRO A 129 5.36 18.24 3.13
C PRO A 129 6.26 17.19 3.82
N THR A 130 6.60 17.45 5.07
CA THR A 130 7.31 16.48 5.92
C THR A 130 6.41 15.30 6.30
N SER A 131 5.10 15.54 6.34
CA SER A 131 4.07 14.52 6.36
C SER A 131 2.77 15.05 5.76
N ILE A 132 1.98 14.17 5.18
CA ILE A 132 0.63 14.46 4.69
C ILE A 132 -0.25 13.26 4.92
N ILE A 133 -1.42 13.47 5.49
CA ILE A 133 -2.40 12.44 5.79
C ILE A 133 -3.80 12.90 5.37
N GLU A 134 -4.66 11.94 5.05
CA GLU A 134 -6.09 12.17 4.87
C GLU A 134 -6.84 11.72 6.12
N PHE A 135 -7.80 12.52 6.58
CA PHE A 135 -8.67 12.20 7.68
C PHE A 135 -10.00 12.90 7.53
N LYS A 136 -11.09 12.13 7.47
CA LYS A 136 -12.47 12.62 7.35
C LYS A 136 -12.64 13.60 6.19
N ASP A 137 -12.21 13.17 5.01
CA ASP A 137 -12.29 13.95 3.77
C ASP A 137 -11.51 15.28 3.78
N MET A 138 -10.52 15.40 4.67
CA MET A 138 -9.65 16.55 4.78
C MET A 138 -8.19 16.12 4.85
N LEU A 139 -7.32 16.89 4.22
CA LEU A 139 -5.88 16.71 4.33
C LEU A 139 -5.32 17.49 5.51
N TYR A 140 -4.37 16.87 6.20
CA TYR A 140 -3.54 17.47 7.24
C TYR A 140 -2.09 17.29 6.85
N ALA A 141 -1.32 18.37 6.86
CA ALA A 141 0.08 18.31 6.48
C ALA A 141 0.96 19.16 7.40
N THR A 142 2.19 18.69 7.58
CA THR A 142 3.27 19.51 8.13
C THR A 142 4.27 19.86 7.04
N PHE A 143 4.75 21.10 7.06
CA PHE A 143 5.79 21.60 6.18
C PHE A 143 6.91 22.20 7.01
N LYS A 144 8.10 22.26 6.44
CA LYS A 144 9.22 23.00 7.00
C LYS A 144 9.68 24.07 6.03
N ASP A 145 10.03 25.24 6.56
CA ASP A 145 10.71 26.27 5.80
C ASP A 145 12.24 26.06 5.80
N ASN A 146 12.95 26.93 5.14
CA ASN A 146 14.42 26.89 5.08
C ASN A 146 15.10 27.10 6.45
N ASN A 147 14.39 27.58 7.45
CA ASN A 147 14.85 27.74 8.83
C ASN A 147 14.50 26.56 9.73
N ASN A 148 13.95 25.47 9.16
CA ASN A 148 13.41 24.33 9.87
C ASN A 148 12.21 24.64 10.79
N THR A 149 11.53 25.78 10.57
CA THR A 149 10.27 26.08 11.28
C THR A 149 9.18 25.18 10.73
N VAL A 150 8.46 24.53 11.63
CA VAL A 150 7.35 23.62 11.29
C VAL A 150 6.05 24.41 11.24
N TYR A 151 5.31 24.20 10.18
CA TYR A 151 3.96 24.73 9.95
C TYR A 151 2.99 23.59 9.72
N ALA A 152 1.84 23.66 10.37
CA ALA A 152 0.75 22.70 10.17
C ALA A 152 -0.42 23.36 9.43
N TYR A 153 -0.93 22.65 8.42
CA TYR A 153 -2.00 23.13 7.56
C TYR A 153 -3.06 22.04 7.35
N THR A 154 -4.25 22.50 6.95
CA THR A 154 -5.36 21.67 6.48
C THR A 154 -5.84 22.10 5.11
N SER A 155 -6.41 21.17 4.34
CA SER A 155 -7.00 21.44 3.03
C SER A 155 -8.12 20.46 2.70
N GLU A 156 -9.24 20.97 2.15
CA GLU A 156 -10.36 20.16 1.68
C GLU A 156 -10.17 19.69 0.22
N ASP A 157 -9.28 20.31 -0.54
CA ASP A 157 -9.12 20.06 -1.97
C ASP A 157 -7.66 19.72 -2.38
N GLY A 158 -6.72 19.87 -1.43
CA GLY A 158 -5.29 19.68 -1.65
C GLY A 158 -4.58 20.81 -2.40
N ILE A 159 -5.29 21.87 -2.78
CA ILE A 159 -4.78 23.03 -3.51
C ILE A 159 -4.77 24.26 -2.60
N ASN A 160 -5.90 24.50 -1.93
CA ASN A 160 -6.11 25.63 -1.03
C ASN A 160 -5.88 25.17 0.42
N TRP A 161 -4.88 25.73 1.06
CA TRP A 161 -4.46 25.37 2.40
C TRP A 161 -4.75 26.47 3.41
N SER A 162 -5.13 26.09 4.60
CA SER A 162 -5.34 26.99 5.74
C SER A 162 -4.48 26.57 6.92
N ALA A 163 -3.88 27.56 7.61
CA ALA A 163 -3.11 27.26 8.81
C ALA A 163 -3.97 26.58 9.86
N LEU A 164 -3.51 25.48 10.40
CA LEU A 164 -4.17 24.76 11.48
C LEU A 164 -3.87 25.44 12.79
N THR A 165 -4.91 26.00 13.43
CA THR A 165 -4.79 26.75 14.68
C THR A 165 -5.41 26.04 15.87
N SER A 166 -6.26 25.04 15.63
CA SER A 166 -6.93 24.26 16.66
C SER A 166 -6.00 23.34 17.44
N LEU A 167 -5.03 22.74 16.75
CA LEU A 167 -4.00 21.89 17.36
C LEU A 167 -2.67 22.65 17.35
N THR A 168 -1.95 22.62 18.45
CA THR A 168 -0.75 23.47 18.64
C THR A 168 0.53 22.65 18.80
N ASN A 169 1.67 23.25 18.45
CA ASN A 169 3.01 22.66 18.59
C ASN A 169 3.17 21.31 17.88
N ILE A 170 2.48 21.13 16.77
CA ILE A 170 2.60 19.91 15.95
C ILE A 170 4.01 19.87 15.35
N GLU A 171 4.69 18.76 15.54
CA GLU A 171 5.99 18.50 14.91
C GLU A 171 5.81 17.68 13.63
N LEU A 172 4.91 16.69 13.66
CA LEU A 172 4.72 15.76 12.55
C LEU A 172 3.38 15.04 12.66
N PHE A 173 2.56 15.05 11.63
CA PHE A 173 1.43 14.13 11.51
C PHE A 173 1.94 12.73 11.18
N LEU A 174 1.32 11.71 11.75
CA LEU A 174 1.74 10.33 11.59
C LEU A 174 0.85 9.57 10.61
N ALA A 175 -0.36 9.26 11.03
CA ALA A 175 -1.37 8.61 10.21
C ALA A 175 -2.73 8.65 10.92
N PRO A 176 -3.84 8.41 10.23
CA PRO A 176 -5.09 8.04 10.86
C PRO A 176 -4.95 6.66 11.52
N ILE A 177 -5.36 6.55 12.76
CA ILE A 177 -5.43 5.29 13.51
C ILE A 177 -6.87 4.95 13.82
N LYS A 178 -7.18 3.67 13.91
CA LYS A 178 -8.52 3.19 14.29
C LYS A 178 -8.46 2.44 15.59
N GLU A 179 -9.36 2.77 16.51
CA GLU A 179 -9.53 2.01 17.74
C GLU A 179 -10.30 0.73 17.45
N ASN A 180 -9.70 -0.41 17.78
CA ASN A 180 -10.24 -1.73 17.46
C ASN A 180 -11.16 -2.26 18.56
N PHE A 181 -10.90 -1.86 19.80
CA PHE A 181 -11.56 -2.38 20.98
C PHE A 181 -12.53 -1.37 21.62
N ASP A 182 -12.68 -0.22 20.99
CA ASP A 182 -13.72 0.75 21.35
C ASP A 182 -15.05 0.34 20.67
N SER A 183 -16.15 0.45 21.44
CA SER A 183 -17.50 0.17 20.95
C SER A 183 -17.92 1.09 19.79
N GLU A 184 -17.40 2.30 19.74
CA GLU A 184 -17.70 3.30 18.71
C GLU A 184 -16.75 3.24 17.52
N LYS A 185 -15.65 2.49 17.60
CA LYS A 185 -14.63 2.32 16.54
C LYS A 185 -14.16 3.66 15.96
N ASN A 186 -13.82 4.58 16.79
CA ASN A 186 -13.43 5.92 16.39
C ASN A 186 -12.11 5.91 15.63
N THR A 187 -12.08 6.61 14.50
CA THR A 187 -10.84 6.94 13.81
C THR A 187 -10.29 8.25 14.34
N ARG A 188 -8.99 8.31 14.57
CA ARG A 188 -8.28 9.47 15.13
C ARG A 188 -7.11 9.87 14.24
N ILE A 189 -6.81 11.15 14.20
CA ILE A 189 -5.51 11.63 13.74
C ILE A 189 -4.48 11.29 14.80
N SER A 190 -3.29 10.82 14.41
CA SER A 190 -2.16 10.73 15.33
C SER A 190 -1.02 11.64 14.86
N TYR A 191 -0.34 12.28 15.80
CA TYR A 191 0.75 13.21 15.53
C TYR A 191 1.71 13.32 16.71
N ILE A 192 2.92 13.78 16.43
CA ILE A 192 3.90 14.15 17.44
C ILE A 192 3.76 15.63 17.74
N LYS A 193 3.64 15.95 19.03
CA LYS A 193 3.64 17.30 19.56
C LYS A 193 4.95 17.58 20.28
N LYS A 194 5.57 18.71 19.98
CA LYS A 194 6.75 19.19 20.69
C LYS A 194 6.34 19.89 21.98
N VAL A 195 6.81 19.40 23.11
CA VAL A 195 6.56 20.02 24.43
C VAL A 195 7.68 21.02 24.78
N ASN A 196 8.93 20.63 24.53
CA ASN A 196 10.13 21.46 24.61
C ASN A 196 11.24 20.81 23.75
N ASP A 197 12.44 21.36 23.78
CA ASP A 197 13.53 20.93 22.88
C ASP A 197 13.93 19.46 23.02
N ASN A 198 13.67 18.83 24.16
CA ASN A 198 14.04 17.45 24.42
C ASN A 198 12.85 16.56 24.80
N LYS A 199 11.62 17.05 24.66
CA LYS A 199 10.43 16.33 25.06
C LYS A 199 9.33 16.42 24.03
N TYR A 200 8.91 15.28 23.56
CA TYR A 200 7.85 15.11 22.59
C TYR A 200 6.77 14.17 23.12
N ILE A 201 5.58 14.28 22.61
CA ILE A 201 4.47 13.43 23.04
C ILE A 201 3.70 12.96 21.80
N PHE A 202 3.34 11.68 21.80
CA PHE A 202 2.33 11.19 20.87
C PHE A 202 0.97 11.66 21.30
N THR A 203 0.28 12.31 20.41
CA THR A 203 -1.03 12.90 20.65
C THR A 203 -2.00 12.42 19.58
N THR A 204 -3.27 12.33 19.94
CA THR A 204 -4.36 12.00 19.02
C THR A 204 -5.46 13.03 19.09
N SER A 205 -6.32 13.04 18.07
CA SER A 205 -7.55 13.83 18.04
C SER A 205 -8.59 13.09 17.20
N THR A 206 -9.83 13.04 17.72
CA THR A 206 -10.97 12.43 17.01
C THR A 206 -11.66 13.40 16.06
N ASP A 207 -11.46 14.69 16.21
CA ASP A 207 -12.16 15.74 15.48
C ASP A 207 -11.25 16.78 14.80
N GLY A 208 -9.93 16.69 15.01
CA GLY A 208 -8.97 17.69 14.54
C GLY A 208 -8.93 18.98 15.36
N VAL A 209 -9.65 19.04 16.49
CA VAL A 209 -9.78 20.21 17.37
C VAL A 209 -9.32 19.92 18.78
N ASN A 210 -9.81 18.82 19.35
CA ASN A 210 -9.53 18.42 20.73
C ASN A 210 -8.39 17.41 20.78
N GLU A 211 -7.42 17.66 21.63
CA GLU A 211 -6.26 16.80 21.82
C GLU A 211 -6.55 15.70 22.84
N GLU A 212 -6.15 14.47 22.47
CA GLU A 212 -6.16 13.33 23.35
C GLU A 212 -4.79 12.63 23.27
N TYR A 213 -4.31 12.10 24.40
CA TYR A 213 -2.96 11.54 24.43
C TYR A 213 -2.96 10.04 24.14
N ALA A 214 -2.11 9.63 23.19
CA ALA A 214 -1.77 8.23 22.99
C ALA A 214 -0.49 7.84 23.75
N LEU A 215 -0.37 6.57 24.10
CA LEU A 215 0.83 6.04 24.71
C LEU A 215 1.83 5.63 23.63
N TYR A 216 3.11 5.93 23.89
CA TYR A 216 4.21 5.46 23.06
C TYR A 216 4.52 3.97 23.31
N ASP A 217 4.57 3.66 24.55
CA ASP A 217 4.74 2.33 25.13
C ASP A 217 3.92 2.36 26.42
N ASN A 218 3.36 1.28 26.88
CA ASN A 218 2.44 1.18 28.00
C ASN A 218 2.81 1.97 29.25
N ASN A 219 4.05 2.39 29.38
CA ASN A 219 4.57 3.12 30.53
C ASN A 219 5.21 4.47 30.17
N LYS A 220 5.31 4.84 28.89
CA LYS A 220 6.00 6.06 28.46
C LYS A 220 5.10 6.98 27.66
N LYS A 221 4.62 8.00 28.32
CA LYS A 221 3.83 9.07 27.73
C LYS A 221 4.65 10.01 26.85
N TYR A 222 5.96 10.02 26.99
CA TYR A 222 6.85 10.99 26.35
C TYR A 222 7.97 10.31 25.59
N LEU A 223 8.31 10.88 24.43
CA LEU A 223 9.55 10.60 23.71
C LEU A 223 10.62 11.57 24.23
N ASP A 224 11.75 11.06 24.62
CA ASP A 224 12.95 11.88 24.81
C ASP A 224 13.59 12.23 23.47
N GLY A 225 14.55 13.15 23.49
CA GLY A 225 15.23 13.59 22.28
C GLY A 225 15.98 12.48 21.54
N GLU A 226 16.51 11.49 22.25
CA GLU A 226 17.23 10.37 21.64
C GLU A 226 16.26 9.40 20.93
N THR A 227 15.13 9.11 21.55
CA THR A 227 14.08 8.28 20.91
C THR A 227 13.45 9.01 19.74
N ARG A 228 13.29 10.35 19.84
CA ARG A 228 12.78 11.17 18.72
C ARG A 228 13.66 11.10 17.48
N LYS A 229 14.99 11.03 17.65
CA LYS A 229 15.93 10.87 16.53
C LYS A 229 15.79 9.53 15.81
N LYS A 230 15.27 8.51 16.47
CA LYS A 230 14.96 7.20 15.85
C LYS A 230 13.65 7.20 15.08
N PHE A 231 12.81 8.20 15.30
CA PHE A 231 11.54 8.37 14.57
C PHE A 231 11.79 9.14 13.28
N PRO A 232 11.01 8.93 12.20
CA PRO A 232 11.18 9.70 10.97
C PRO A 232 11.12 11.21 11.22
N SER A 233 12.04 11.95 10.65
CA SER A 233 11.98 13.41 10.56
C SER A 233 11.04 13.85 9.43
N LYS A 234 10.87 12.97 8.45
CA LYS A 234 9.96 13.11 7.31
C LYS A 234 9.31 11.76 7.05
N ILE A 235 7.99 11.69 7.05
CA ILE A 235 7.24 10.50 6.67
C ILE A 235 7.06 10.51 5.16
N THR A 236 7.59 9.49 4.51
CA THR A 236 7.51 9.35 3.05
C THR A 236 6.27 8.59 2.62
N SER A 237 5.80 7.68 3.46
CA SER A 237 4.61 6.87 3.20
C SER A 237 4.06 6.26 4.49
N TYR A 238 2.77 6.01 4.52
CA TYR A 238 2.12 5.18 5.52
C TYR A 238 1.06 4.31 4.86
N THR A 239 0.68 3.24 5.53
CA THR A 239 -0.41 2.37 5.10
C THR A 239 -1.17 1.84 6.30
N ASN A 240 -2.50 1.89 6.20
CA ASN A 240 -3.38 1.20 7.12
C ASN A 240 -3.54 -0.24 6.67
N TYR A 241 -3.64 -1.16 7.61
CA TYR A 241 -3.81 -2.58 7.32
C TYR A 241 -4.72 -3.23 8.35
N GLU A 242 -5.31 -4.34 7.96
CA GLU A 242 -6.06 -5.20 8.86
C GLU A 242 -5.26 -6.50 9.06
N ASN A 243 -5.04 -6.86 10.31
CA ASN A 243 -4.37 -8.11 10.63
C ASN A 243 -5.34 -9.31 10.55
N ARG A 244 -4.82 -10.52 10.70
CA ARG A 244 -5.61 -11.75 10.62
C ARG A 244 -6.72 -11.86 11.67
N ASN A 245 -6.63 -11.10 12.75
CA ASN A 245 -7.62 -11.08 13.83
C ASN A 245 -8.70 -10.00 13.60
N GLY A 246 -8.68 -9.30 12.47
CA GLY A 246 -9.61 -8.23 12.14
C GLY A 246 -9.31 -6.91 12.84
N THR A 247 -8.19 -6.80 13.59
CA THR A 247 -7.75 -5.52 14.16
C THR A 247 -6.96 -4.73 13.14
N GLN A 248 -7.16 -3.42 13.14
CA GLN A 248 -6.46 -2.51 12.24
C GLN A 248 -5.22 -1.93 12.90
N GLY A 249 -4.17 -1.80 12.11
CA GLY A 249 -2.95 -1.13 12.48
C GLY A 249 -2.48 -0.17 11.41
N VAL A 250 -1.37 0.48 11.67
CA VAL A 250 -0.70 1.38 10.72
C VAL A 250 0.77 1.04 10.68
N LEU A 251 1.32 0.98 9.49
CA LEU A 251 2.75 0.94 9.26
C LEU A 251 3.15 2.22 8.53
N LEU A 252 4.05 2.99 9.11
CA LEU A 252 4.62 4.18 8.48
C LEU A 252 6.12 3.99 8.25
N ILE A 253 6.62 4.69 7.26
CA ILE A 253 8.04 4.70 6.91
C ILE A 253 8.47 6.11 6.55
N GLY A 254 9.72 6.42 6.79
CA GLY A 254 10.27 7.71 6.44
C GLY A 254 11.78 7.74 6.57
N GLU A 255 12.32 8.93 6.53
CA GLU A 255 13.75 9.20 6.66
C GLU A 255 14.03 9.71 8.07
N ALA A 256 14.92 9.02 8.80
CA ALA A 256 15.44 9.50 10.08
C ALA A 256 16.31 10.76 9.88
N GLU A 257 16.52 11.51 10.97
CA GLU A 257 17.62 12.46 11.00
C GLU A 257 18.92 11.72 10.69
N LYS A 258 19.79 12.39 9.94
CA LYS A 258 21.08 11.84 9.45
C LYS A 258 21.74 10.94 10.47
N SER A 259 21.91 9.68 10.10
CA SER A 259 22.84 8.82 10.82
C SER A 259 24.27 9.30 10.56
N THR A 260 25.11 9.25 11.58
CA THR A 260 26.56 9.47 11.44
C THR A 260 27.27 8.29 10.74
N THR A 261 26.53 7.30 10.29
CA THR A 261 27.07 6.19 9.52
C THR A 261 27.21 6.63 8.07
N LEU A 262 28.42 6.94 7.68
CA LEU A 262 28.78 7.24 6.31
C LEU A 262 28.68 5.98 5.47
N SER A 263 28.20 6.12 4.23
CA SER A 263 28.38 5.10 3.21
C SER A 263 29.86 4.94 2.89
N ASN A 264 30.23 3.83 2.25
CA ASN A 264 31.62 3.56 1.83
C ASN A 264 32.18 4.62 0.87
N ASP A 265 31.31 5.43 0.23
CA ASP A 265 31.68 6.55 -0.64
C ASP A 265 31.65 7.93 0.03
N GLY A 266 31.42 7.97 1.36
CA GLY A 266 31.40 9.19 2.15
C GLY A 266 30.13 10.01 2.05
N THR A 267 29.08 9.53 1.37
CA THR A 267 27.79 10.21 1.31
C THR A 267 26.93 9.92 2.53
N ASP A 268 26.25 10.93 3.07
CA ASP A 268 25.26 10.73 4.13
C ASP A 268 24.06 9.91 3.58
N ILE A 269 23.87 8.72 4.10
CA ILE A 269 22.70 7.91 3.75
C ILE A 269 21.55 8.32 4.68
N ALA A 270 20.44 8.73 4.10
CA ALA A 270 19.19 8.83 4.83
C ALA A 270 18.73 7.40 5.16
N ILE A 271 18.76 7.04 6.45
CA ILE A 271 18.31 5.73 6.87
C ILE A 271 16.79 5.72 6.87
N ALA A 272 16.20 4.82 6.10
CA ALA A 272 14.79 4.55 6.19
C ALA A 272 14.48 3.90 7.54
N VAL A 273 13.48 4.44 8.24
CA VAL A 273 12.99 3.91 9.52
C VAL A 273 11.49 3.70 9.45
N ALA A 274 11.05 2.58 10.01
CA ALA A 274 9.65 2.22 10.03
C ALA A 274 9.14 2.13 11.47
N TRP A 275 7.88 2.54 11.67
CA TRP A 275 7.18 2.46 12.94
C TRP A 275 5.79 1.89 12.72
N MET A 276 5.32 1.15 13.69
CA MET A 276 4.01 0.49 13.64
C MET A 276 3.13 0.98 14.80
N TYR A 277 1.89 1.32 14.48
CA TYR A 277 0.83 1.43 15.49
C TYR A 277 0.05 0.13 15.55
N SER A 278 -0.13 -0.39 16.74
CA SER A 278 -0.98 -1.54 16.99
C SER A 278 -1.80 -1.34 18.25
N GLU A 279 -2.90 -2.07 18.33
CA GLU A 279 -3.76 -2.13 19.47
C GLU A 279 -4.08 -3.61 19.71
N GLU A 280 -3.73 -4.12 20.88
CA GLU A 280 -3.82 -5.52 21.23
C GLU A 280 -4.50 -5.70 22.60
N SER A 281 -5.30 -6.74 22.72
CA SER A 281 -5.80 -7.18 24.02
C SER A 281 -4.80 -8.11 24.67
N GLN A 282 -4.33 -7.77 25.83
CA GLN A 282 -3.39 -8.58 26.61
C GLN A 282 -4.05 -9.06 27.90
N GLU A 283 -3.92 -10.36 28.19
CA GLU A 283 -4.31 -10.92 29.46
C GLU A 283 -3.21 -10.68 30.50
N VAL A 284 -3.53 -9.92 31.53
CA VAL A 284 -2.60 -9.59 32.62
C VAL A 284 -3.17 -10.02 33.96
N ASN A 285 -2.34 -10.08 34.98
CA ASN A 285 -2.84 -10.27 36.35
C ASN A 285 -3.54 -8.98 36.81
N LYS A 286 -4.78 -9.13 37.28
CA LYS A 286 -5.48 -8.02 37.92
C LYS A 286 -4.72 -7.61 39.17
N LEU A 287 -4.46 -6.31 39.31
CA LEU A 287 -3.71 -5.76 40.42
C LEU A 287 -4.64 -4.99 41.38
N ASN A 288 -4.34 -5.06 42.68
CA ASN A 288 -4.97 -4.22 43.71
C ASN A 288 -4.35 -2.81 43.72
N GLU A 289 -4.82 -1.95 44.61
CA GLU A 289 -4.29 -0.60 44.78
C GLU A 289 -2.83 -0.52 45.15
N ASN A 290 -2.29 -1.59 45.78
CA ASN A 290 -0.89 -1.71 46.14
C ASN A 290 -0.02 -2.30 45.02
N ARG A 291 -0.61 -2.55 43.81
CA ARG A 291 0.03 -3.19 42.66
C ARG A 291 0.42 -4.67 42.90
N GLU A 292 -0.28 -5.34 43.78
CA GLU A 292 -0.11 -6.77 44.01
C GLU A 292 -1.20 -7.56 43.27
N PRO A 293 -0.93 -8.78 42.78
CA PRO A 293 -1.94 -9.59 42.11
C PRO A 293 -3.13 -9.87 43.04
N VAL A 294 -4.33 -9.67 42.53
CA VAL A 294 -5.56 -10.12 43.20
C VAL A 294 -5.69 -11.62 42.99
N LEU A 295 -5.82 -12.36 44.07
CA LEU A 295 -5.95 -13.80 44.04
C LEU A 295 -7.41 -14.22 44.13
N ASP A 296 -7.74 -15.36 43.55
CA ASP A 296 -9.03 -16.04 43.73
C ASP A 296 -9.03 -16.88 45.03
N ASP A 297 -10.13 -17.59 45.31
CA ASP A 297 -10.29 -18.44 46.49
C ASP A 297 -9.31 -19.64 46.52
N ASN A 298 -8.54 -19.88 45.46
CA ASN A 298 -7.54 -20.94 45.35
C ASN A 298 -6.10 -20.38 45.29
N ASP A 299 -5.89 -19.15 45.73
CA ASP A 299 -4.60 -18.44 45.66
C ASP A 299 -4.04 -18.28 44.23
N THR A 300 -4.90 -18.30 43.21
CA THR A 300 -4.50 -18.12 41.82
C THR A 300 -4.75 -16.67 41.39
N PRO A 301 -3.78 -16.01 40.71
CA PRO A 301 -3.96 -14.65 40.22
C PRO A 301 -5.15 -14.54 39.26
N ILE A 302 -6.09 -13.67 39.58
CA ILE A 302 -7.20 -13.33 38.70
C ILE A 302 -6.64 -12.60 37.49
N LYS A 303 -7.08 -13.01 36.31
CA LYS A 303 -6.71 -12.39 35.05
C LYS A 303 -7.73 -11.36 34.62
N GLU A 304 -7.26 -10.31 33.97
CA GLU A 304 -8.08 -9.35 33.28
C GLU A 304 -7.48 -9.02 31.90
N ASN A 305 -8.32 -8.66 30.95
CA ASN A 305 -7.85 -8.19 29.65
C ASN A 305 -7.71 -6.68 29.68
N ILE A 306 -6.52 -6.22 29.35
CA ILE A 306 -6.27 -4.78 29.13
C ILE A 306 -5.99 -4.53 27.66
N ILE A 307 -6.35 -3.35 27.18
CA ILE A 307 -6.00 -2.89 25.86
C ILE A 307 -4.66 -2.19 25.93
N VAL A 308 -3.73 -2.67 25.10
CA VAL A 308 -2.40 -2.10 24.93
C VAL A 308 -2.36 -1.46 23.56
N SER A 309 -2.19 -0.16 23.50
CA SER A 309 -2.11 0.56 22.24
C SER A 309 -0.93 1.52 22.21
N GLY A 310 -0.37 1.72 21.04
CA GLY A 310 0.69 2.70 20.85
C GLY A 310 1.52 2.52 19.60
N TRP A 311 2.39 3.51 19.39
CA TRP A 311 3.44 3.47 18.38
C TRP A 311 4.67 2.77 18.94
N GLY A 312 5.20 1.81 18.19
CA GLY A 312 6.45 1.13 18.48
C GLY A 312 7.40 1.19 17.29
N ASP A 313 8.70 1.35 17.58
CA ASP A 313 9.69 1.08 16.57
C ASP A 313 9.64 -0.42 16.25
N LEU A 314 9.84 -0.72 14.99
CA LEU A 314 10.07 -2.09 14.60
C LEU A 314 11.50 -2.40 15.07
N PRO A 315 11.72 -3.26 16.07
CA PRO A 315 13.03 -3.46 16.65
C PRO A 315 14.02 -3.89 15.58
N ALA A 316 15.09 -3.15 15.40
CA ALA A 316 16.21 -3.53 14.57
C ALA A 316 16.90 -4.73 15.21
N GLY A 317 16.39 -5.92 14.97
CA GLY A 317 17.11 -7.15 15.27
C GLY A 317 18.32 -7.22 14.34
N SER A 318 19.47 -7.61 14.87
CA SER A 318 20.73 -7.68 14.13
C SER A 318 20.68 -8.64 12.91
N THR A 319 19.65 -9.43 12.76
CA THR A 319 19.43 -10.40 11.69
C THR A 319 18.33 -10.01 10.72
N TYR A 320 17.48 -9.07 11.07
CA TYR A 320 16.33 -8.68 10.26
C TYR A 320 16.39 -7.19 10.00
N ARG A 321 16.73 -6.83 8.78
CA ARG A 321 16.61 -5.44 8.33
C ARG A 321 15.14 -5.16 8.09
N TYR A 322 14.55 -4.33 8.93
CA TYR A 322 13.18 -3.91 8.79
C TYR A 322 12.89 -3.21 7.50
N CYS A 323 13.88 -2.46 7.05
CA CYS A 323 13.78 -1.73 5.84
C CYS A 323 15.13 -1.85 5.15
N PRO A 324 15.18 -2.41 3.95
CA PRO A 324 16.35 -2.29 3.11
C PRO A 324 16.74 -0.81 3.00
N GLU A 325 18.00 -0.50 2.84
CA GLU A 325 18.51 0.86 2.65
C GLU A 325 17.93 1.43 1.34
N LEU A 326 16.77 2.06 1.45
CA LEU A 326 16.04 2.64 0.33
C LEU A 326 15.97 4.14 0.48
N LYS A 327 16.19 4.86 -0.62
CA LYS A 327 15.90 6.29 -0.70
C LYS A 327 14.43 6.48 -1.04
N ASN A 328 13.78 7.50 -0.47
CA ASN A 328 12.36 7.77 -0.66
C ASN A 328 11.50 6.51 -0.53
N PRO A 329 11.57 5.80 0.61
CA PRO A 329 10.85 4.56 0.76
C PRO A 329 9.33 4.80 0.70
N ILE A 330 8.63 3.92 0.00
CA ILE A 330 7.17 3.90 -0.11
C ILE A 330 6.69 2.55 0.37
N ILE A 331 5.74 2.57 1.29
CA ILE A 331 5.11 1.37 1.82
C ILE A 331 3.63 1.36 1.48
N ILE A 332 3.15 0.23 1.05
CA ILE A 332 1.71 0.00 0.81
C ILE A 332 1.31 -1.36 1.37
N HIS A 333 0.09 -1.46 1.83
CA HIS A 333 -0.55 -2.73 2.12
C HIS A 333 -1.54 -3.04 1.00
N TYR A 334 -1.32 -4.15 0.33
CA TYR A 334 -2.10 -4.53 -0.83
C TYR A 334 -2.28 -6.03 -0.83
N ASN A 335 -3.52 -6.46 -0.97
CA ASN A 335 -3.85 -7.87 -1.04
C ASN A 335 -3.27 -8.71 0.12
N SER A 336 -3.49 -8.24 1.35
CA SER A 336 -3.04 -8.89 2.60
C SER A 336 -1.53 -9.04 2.74
N GLN A 337 -0.75 -8.23 2.01
CA GLN A 337 0.71 -8.22 2.07
C GLN A 337 1.24 -6.79 2.01
N PHE A 338 2.33 -6.54 2.70
CA PHE A 338 3.05 -5.29 2.58
C PHE A 338 4.02 -5.34 1.41
N TYR A 339 4.11 -4.22 0.71
CA TYR A 339 5.06 -3.98 -0.37
C TYR A 339 5.89 -2.75 -0.03
N LEU A 340 7.19 -2.84 -0.25
CA LEU A 340 8.15 -1.78 0.01
C LEU A 340 8.94 -1.49 -1.26
N PHE A 341 9.02 -0.21 -1.60
CA PHE A 341 9.71 0.32 -2.77
C PHE A 341 10.66 1.45 -2.35
N GLY A 342 11.56 1.81 -3.25
CA GLY A 342 12.42 2.97 -3.07
C GLY A 342 13.05 3.41 -4.38
N ASP A 343 13.73 4.55 -4.37
CA ASP A 343 14.42 5.07 -5.54
C ASP A 343 15.49 4.12 -6.05
N GLY A 344 15.54 3.95 -7.36
CA GLY A 344 16.55 3.11 -8.01
C GLY A 344 16.37 1.61 -7.78
N PHE A 345 15.18 1.20 -7.37
CA PHE A 345 14.92 -0.21 -7.06
C PHE A 345 15.00 -1.11 -8.31
N GLU A 346 15.53 -2.29 -8.09
CA GLU A 346 15.53 -3.38 -9.08
C GLU A 346 14.39 -4.38 -8.85
N ALA A 347 13.85 -4.42 -7.63
CA ALA A 347 12.74 -5.27 -7.25
C ALA A 347 12.03 -4.71 -6.02
N PHE A 348 10.78 -5.14 -5.83
CA PHE A 348 10.05 -4.89 -4.61
C PHE A 348 10.59 -5.74 -3.47
N TYR A 349 10.27 -5.28 -2.27
CA TYR A 349 10.31 -6.12 -1.10
C TYR A 349 8.89 -6.38 -0.65
N THR A 350 8.63 -7.57 -0.16
CA THR A 350 7.33 -7.98 0.37
C THR A 350 7.45 -8.49 1.79
N SER A 351 6.38 -8.33 2.56
CA SER A 351 6.31 -8.85 3.93
C SER A 351 4.85 -9.17 4.29
N PRO A 352 4.57 -10.33 4.88
CA PRO A 352 3.24 -10.63 5.39
C PRO A 352 2.94 -9.92 6.73
N SER A 353 3.97 -9.51 7.46
CA SER A 353 3.86 -8.94 8.81
C SER A 353 4.26 -7.47 8.89
N GLY A 354 4.92 -6.93 7.86
CA GLY A 354 5.59 -5.64 7.91
C GLY A 354 6.91 -5.66 8.69
N ARG A 355 7.34 -6.84 9.13
CA ARG A 355 8.55 -7.02 9.96
C ARG A 355 9.68 -7.75 9.26
N ASP A 356 9.40 -8.78 8.54
CA ASP A 356 10.36 -9.60 7.81
C ASP A 356 10.20 -9.33 6.32
N TRP A 357 11.25 -8.79 5.69
CA TRP A 357 11.20 -8.36 4.31
C TRP A 357 12.01 -9.27 3.41
N GLU A 358 11.36 -9.73 2.35
CA GLU A 358 11.98 -10.53 1.31
C GLU A 358 11.89 -9.82 -0.03
N LYS A 359 12.90 -10.01 -0.86
CA LYS A 359 12.86 -9.54 -2.24
C LYS A 359 11.78 -10.28 -3.00
N ALA A 360 10.82 -9.56 -3.58
CA ALA A 360 9.71 -10.15 -4.31
C ALA A 360 10.19 -10.95 -5.52
N ASN A 361 9.44 -11.99 -5.88
CA ASN A 361 9.67 -12.74 -7.11
C ASN A 361 9.50 -11.83 -8.33
N LYS A 362 10.16 -12.15 -9.43
CA LYS A 362 10.07 -11.38 -10.70
C LYS A 362 8.65 -11.19 -11.22
N LYS A 363 7.74 -12.10 -10.97
CA LYS A 363 6.32 -11.95 -11.36
C LYS A 363 5.55 -10.86 -10.60
N PHE A 364 6.14 -10.34 -9.52
CA PHE A 364 5.64 -9.14 -8.82
C PHE A 364 6.45 -7.89 -9.19
N SER A 365 7.29 -7.95 -10.22
CA SER A 365 8.09 -6.82 -10.66
C SER A 365 7.30 -5.86 -11.54
N PHE A 366 7.89 -4.70 -11.80
CA PHE A 366 7.40 -3.74 -12.77
C PHE A 366 7.46 -4.28 -14.20
N PRO A 367 6.81 -3.59 -15.16
CA PRO A 367 6.92 -3.90 -16.56
C PRO A 367 8.38 -4.09 -16.99
N HIS A 368 8.67 -5.12 -17.73
CA HIS A 368 10.01 -5.45 -18.22
C HIS A 368 9.93 -5.81 -19.70
N GLN A 369 11.09 -6.11 -20.31
CA GLN A 369 11.26 -6.34 -21.74
C GLN A 369 10.29 -7.34 -22.41
N ASN A 370 9.65 -8.21 -21.63
CA ASN A 370 8.69 -9.19 -22.16
C ASN A 370 7.26 -8.63 -22.25
N TRP A 371 7.04 -7.39 -21.84
CA TRP A 371 5.73 -6.77 -21.88
C TRP A 371 5.55 -6.03 -23.20
N SER A 372 4.54 -6.41 -23.95
CA SER A 372 4.23 -5.82 -25.26
C SER A 372 3.16 -4.74 -25.11
N LYS A 373 3.08 -3.88 -26.13
CA LYS A 373 2.02 -2.88 -26.25
C LYS A 373 0.61 -3.50 -26.22
N GLU A 374 0.47 -4.69 -26.78
CA GLU A 374 -0.81 -5.42 -26.80
C GLU A 374 -1.28 -5.78 -25.39
N ASN A 375 -0.35 -6.04 -24.49
CA ASN A 375 -0.66 -6.42 -23.11
C ASN A 375 -0.77 -5.23 -22.15
N THR A 376 -0.09 -4.12 -22.45
CA THR A 376 0.04 -3.00 -21.52
C THR A 376 -0.41 -1.66 -22.08
N GLY A 377 -0.69 -1.58 -23.39
CA GLY A 377 -0.90 -0.33 -24.12
C GLY A 377 0.39 0.43 -24.42
N TYR A 378 1.51 -0.02 -23.90
CA TYR A 378 2.84 0.55 -24.08
C TYR A 378 3.65 -0.30 -25.05
N ASP A 379 4.39 0.33 -25.96
CA ASP A 379 5.29 -0.33 -26.88
C ASP A 379 6.73 -0.26 -26.34
N PRO A 380 7.12 -1.17 -25.47
CA PRO A 380 8.47 -1.19 -24.96
C PRO A 380 9.32 -1.85 -26.03
N ILE A 381 9.91 -1.08 -26.89
CA ILE A 381 10.96 -1.60 -27.72
C ILE A 381 12.04 -2.17 -26.78
N LYS A 382 11.88 -3.46 -26.46
CA LYS A 382 12.88 -4.25 -25.71
C LYS A 382 13.41 -3.54 -24.48
N PHE A 383 12.52 -3.30 -23.50
CA PHE A 383 12.88 -2.64 -22.26
C PHE A 383 13.83 -3.48 -21.44
N PRO A 384 15.01 -3.01 -21.11
CA PRO A 384 15.69 -3.48 -19.92
C PRO A 384 14.81 -3.07 -18.74
N GLU A 385 14.59 -3.97 -17.79
CA GLU A 385 13.85 -3.82 -16.56
C GLU A 385 13.76 -2.36 -16.06
N PHE A 386 12.67 -1.99 -15.42
CA PHE A 386 12.40 -0.66 -14.85
C PHE A 386 13.44 -0.31 -13.78
N ARG A 387 14.70 -0.29 -14.15
CA ARG A 387 15.80 -0.06 -13.24
C ARG A 387 16.06 1.42 -13.08
N GLY A 388 16.43 1.80 -11.89
CA GLY A 388 16.91 3.13 -11.63
C GLY A 388 15.84 4.22 -11.50
N ARG A 389 14.53 3.88 -11.55
CA ARG A 389 13.45 4.87 -11.39
C ARG A 389 13.55 5.59 -10.04
N LYS A 390 13.50 6.91 -10.08
CA LYS A 390 13.64 7.79 -8.92
C LYS A 390 12.47 8.76 -8.84
N ASN A 391 12.26 9.32 -7.66
CA ASN A 391 11.30 10.39 -7.43
C ASN A 391 9.85 10.04 -7.78
N PHE A 392 9.49 8.78 -7.92
CA PHE A 392 8.13 8.36 -8.18
C PHE A 392 7.29 8.34 -6.88
N SER A 393 5.99 8.21 -7.04
CA SER A 393 5.08 7.93 -5.94
C SER A 393 4.10 6.83 -6.32
N MET A 394 3.46 6.24 -5.32
CA MET A 394 2.46 5.20 -5.50
C MET A 394 1.28 5.40 -4.56
N VAL A 395 0.11 5.04 -5.03
CA VAL A 395 -1.12 4.96 -4.24
C VAL A 395 -1.85 3.65 -4.56
N VAL A 396 -2.74 3.25 -3.67
CA VAL A 396 -3.65 2.13 -3.89
C VAL A 396 -5.03 2.68 -4.18
N ASP A 397 -5.58 2.36 -5.36
CA ASP A 397 -6.97 2.66 -5.69
C ASP A 397 -7.88 1.69 -4.95
N THR A 398 -8.61 2.21 -3.98
CA THR A 398 -9.61 1.48 -3.19
C THR A 398 -11.04 1.87 -3.56
N GLU A 399 -11.24 2.67 -4.61
CA GLU A 399 -12.58 2.99 -5.10
C GLU A 399 -13.36 1.72 -5.39
N LYS A 400 -14.66 1.81 -5.23
CA LYS A 400 -15.56 0.69 -5.47
C LYS A 400 -16.24 0.85 -6.82
N ASP A 401 -16.33 -0.24 -7.55
CA ASP A 401 -17.09 -0.30 -8.80
C ASP A 401 -18.62 -0.24 -8.54
N ALA A 402 -19.39 -0.20 -9.62
CA ALA A 402 -20.84 -0.19 -9.55
C ALA A 402 -21.48 -1.38 -8.81
N GLN A 403 -20.71 -2.45 -8.59
CA GLN A 403 -21.10 -3.64 -7.85
C GLN A 403 -20.56 -3.63 -6.40
N ASN A 404 -20.09 -2.48 -5.91
CA ASN A 404 -19.52 -2.28 -4.59
C ASN A 404 -18.24 -3.14 -4.31
N ARG A 405 -17.47 -3.47 -5.34
CA ARG A 405 -16.20 -4.20 -5.24
C ARG A 405 -15.05 -3.20 -5.32
N ALA A 406 -14.06 -3.34 -4.46
CA ALA A 406 -12.86 -2.51 -4.54
C ALA A 406 -12.11 -2.76 -5.86
N ASN A 407 -11.75 -1.69 -6.56
CA ASN A 407 -10.94 -1.75 -7.79
C ASN A 407 -9.58 -2.39 -7.52
N ASN A 408 -8.96 -2.00 -6.42
CA ASN A 408 -7.75 -2.62 -5.89
C ASN A 408 -6.59 -2.59 -6.90
N TYR A 409 -6.33 -1.41 -7.46
CA TYR A 409 -5.17 -1.18 -8.32
C TYR A 409 -4.04 -0.48 -7.57
N LEU A 410 -2.82 -0.88 -7.90
CA LEU A 410 -1.63 -0.10 -7.61
C LEU A 410 -1.47 0.96 -8.69
N VAL A 411 -1.35 2.21 -8.32
CA VAL A 411 -1.10 3.31 -9.25
C VAL A 411 0.31 3.83 -9.03
N PHE A 412 1.15 3.62 -10.04
CA PHE A 412 2.51 4.13 -10.09
C PHE A 412 2.48 5.47 -10.83
N ILE A 413 3.02 6.50 -10.20
CA ILE A 413 2.86 7.88 -10.67
C ILE A 413 4.22 8.50 -10.90
N PHE A 414 4.46 8.90 -12.15
CA PHE A 414 5.58 9.72 -12.60
C PHE A 414 6.96 9.18 -12.23
N GLY A 415 7.86 10.07 -11.95
CA GLY A 415 9.24 9.76 -11.64
C GLY A 415 10.16 9.98 -12.82
N LYS A 416 11.42 9.73 -12.60
CA LYS A 416 12.51 9.90 -13.56
C LYS A 416 13.39 8.66 -13.52
N ASP A 417 13.75 8.10 -14.64
CA ASP A 417 14.85 7.14 -14.68
C ASP A 417 16.17 7.80 -15.08
N ASP A 418 17.25 7.12 -14.76
CA ASP A 418 18.56 7.49 -15.32
C ASP A 418 18.53 7.06 -16.78
N ASN A 419 18.97 7.94 -17.69
CA ASN A 419 19.00 7.68 -19.12
C ASN A 419 19.66 6.32 -19.39
N VAL A 420 18.83 5.33 -19.69
CA VAL A 420 19.29 3.99 -20.04
C VAL A 420 19.46 3.94 -21.56
N SER A 421 20.57 3.40 -22.04
CA SER A 421 20.74 3.10 -23.44
C SER A 421 20.53 1.62 -23.67
N PHE A 422 19.80 1.26 -24.71
CA PHE A 422 19.65 -0.13 -25.15
C PHE A 422 20.24 -0.32 -26.54
N ASP A 423 20.64 -1.54 -26.81
CA ASP A 423 21.18 -1.93 -28.10
C ASP A 423 20.02 -2.36 -29.01
N GLU A 424 19.80 -1.64 -30.10
CA GLU A 424 18.82 -1.97 -31.13
C GLU A 424 19.53 -2.48 -32.37
N GLU A 425 19.11 -3.63 -32.86
CA GLU A 425 19.55 -4.12 -34.17
C GLU A 425 18.76 -3.44 -35.28
N VAL A 426 19.42 -2.62 -36.07
CA VAL A 426 18.82 -1.89 -37.16
C VAL A 426 19.37 -2.44 -38.48
N GLU A 427 18.51 -2.65 -39.47
CA GLU A 427 18.95 -3.01 -40.82
C GLU A 427 19.82 -1.88 -41.42
N LYS A 428 20.91 -2.25 -42.04
CA LYS A 428 21.76 -1.28 -42.74
C LYS A 428 21.05 -0.74 -43.97
N GLU A 429 21.20 0.56 -44.22
CA GLU A 429 20.60 1.24 -45.37
C GLU A 429 21.17 0.76 -46.72
N ASP A 430 22.23 -0.04 -46.71
CA ASP A 430 22.95 -0.46 -47.91
C ASP A 430 22.36 -1.69 -48.65
N SER A 431 21.13 -2.07 -48.36
CA SER A 431 20.41 -3.20 -48.96
C SER A 431 21.03 -4.59 -48.73
N SER A 432 22.04 -4.70 -47.89
CA SER A 432 22.76 -5.95 -47.61
C SER A 432 22.00 -6.93 -46.72
N ARG A 433 20.84 -6.55 -46.17
CA ARG A 433 20.12 -7.25 -45.07
C ARG A 433 20.98 -7.52 -43.84
N ALA A 434 22.12 -6.85 -43.73
CA ALA A 434 22.94 -6.93 -42.54
C ALA A 434 22.38 -5.99 -41.48
N THR A 435 22.32 -6.46 -40.24
CA THR A 435 21.97 -5.65 -39.09
C THR A 435 23.17 -4.96 -38.46
N THR A 436 22.98 -3.79 -37.90
CA THR A 436 23.98 -3.12 -37.07
C THR A 436 23.33 -2.75 -35.72
N THR A 437 24.13 -2.83 -34.67
CA THR A 437 23.66 -2.48 -33.34
C THR A 437 23.82 -0.98 -33.13
N VAL A 438 22.72 -0.28 -32.82
CA VAL A 438 22.70 1.14 -32.50
C VAL A 438 22.28 1.31 -31.06
N LYS A 439 23.05 2.09 -30.29
CA LYS A 439 22.65 2.48 -28.93
C LYS A 439 21.62 3.59 -28.99
N ARG A 440 20.42 3.31 -28.51
CA ARG A 440 19.36 4.30 -28.38
C ARG A 440 19.20 4.71 -26.94
N PRO A 441 19.25 6.02 -26.62
CA PRO A 441 18.90 6.50 -25.30
C PRO A 441 17.39 6.36 -25.08
N TYR A 442 17.01 5.91 -23.92
CA TYR A 442 15.64 5.79 -23.51
C TYR A 442 15.42 6.42 -22.13
N SER A 443 14.35 7.13 -21.97
CA SER A 443 13.99 7.83 -20.73
C SER A 443 12.49 7.66 -20.47
N HIS A 444 12.16 7.09 -19.33
CA HIS A 444 10.79 6.98 -18.82
C HIS A 444 10.52 8.07 -17.81
N ASN A 445 10.21 9.24 -18.28
CA ASN A 445 9.87 10.34 -17.41
C ASN A 445 8.35 10.53 -17.39
N SER A 446 7.81 10.78 -16.21
CA SER A 446 6.44 11.20 -16.02
C SER A 446 5.37 10.20 -16.48
N GLU A 447 5.70 8.93 -16.53
CA GLU A 447 4.74 7.88 -16.89
C GLU A 447 3.82 7.52 -15.72
N VAL A 448 2.62 7.08 -16.08
CA VAL A 448 1.65 6.53 -15.12
C VAL A 448 1.33 5.10 -15.52
N TRP A 449 1.37 4.22 -14.54
CA TRP A 449 1.05 2.81 -14.71
C TRP A 449 0.03 2.37 -13.67
N ARG A 450 -0.87 1.51 -14.07
CA ARG A 450 -1.84 0.88 -13.20
C ARG A 450 -1.56 -0.61 -13.13
N GLY A 451 -1.35 -1.15 -11.94
CA GLY A 451 -1.04 -2.55 -11.70
C GLY A 451 -2.08 -3.25 -10.87
N ARG A 452 -2.37 -4.49 -11.18
CA ARG A 452 -3.28 -5.33 -10.40
C ARG A 452 -2.71 -6.72 -10.24
N LEU A 453 -2.85 -7.28 -9.04
CA LEU A 453 -2.50 -8.66 -8.80
C LEU A 453 -3.54 -9.58 -9.46
N ASN A 454 -3.06 -10.47 -10.30
CA ASN A 454 -3.88 -11.47 -10.95
C ASN A 454 -4.16 -12.63 -9.98
N GLN A 455 -5.33 -12.61 -9.35
CA GLN A 455 -5.77 -13.65 -8.41
C GLN A 455 -6.75 -14.61 -9.07
N LEU A 456 -6.42 -15.89 -9.06
CA LEU A 456 -7.29 -16.95 -9.61
C LEU A 456 -8.69 -17.01 -8.97
N TRP A 457 -8.80 -16.64 -7.70
CA TRP A 457 -10.00 -16.88 -6.90
C TRP A 457 -11.00 -15.72 -6.88
N PHE A 458 -10.55 -14.52 -7.21
CA PHE A 458 -11.37 -13.31 -7.11
C PHE A 458 -11.52 -12.58 -8.42
N ASP A 459 -10.95 -13.12 -9.49
CA ASP A 459 -10.99 -12.47 -10.77
C ASP A 459 -12.38 -12.56 -11.40
N LYS A 460 -13.19 -11.62 -11.01
CA LYS A 460 -14.23 -11.13 -11.89
C LYS A 460 -13.62 -10.00 -12.70
N ASP A 461 -12.62 -10.34 -13.52
CA ASP A 461 -12.14 -9.47 -14.55
C ASP A 461 -13.37 -8.99 -15.35
N PRO A 462 -13.70 -7.68 -15.35
CA PRO A 462 -14.86 -7.20 -16.08
C PRO A 462 -14.80 -7.53 -17.57
N GLU A 463 -13.63 -7.75 -18.15
CA GLU A 463 -13.48 -8.21 -19.53
C GLU A 463 -13.92 -9.66 -19.74
N HIS A 464 -14.00 -10.46 -18.69
CA HIS A 464 -14.39 -11.88 -18.75
C HIS A 464 -15.69 -12.20 -18.02
N ALA A 465 -16.35 -11.24 -17.42
CA ALA A 465 -17.61 -11.43 -16.69
C ALA A 465 -18.83 -11.70 -17.56
N GLY A 466 -18.66 -11.78 -18.88
CA GLY A 466 -19.78 -11.88 -19.82
C GLY A 466 -19.59 -12.83 -21.01
N LYS A 467 -18.60 -13.71 -21.01
CA LYS A 467 -18.45 -14.72 -22.07
C LYS A 467 -18.59 -16.13 -21.58
#